data_4161a0a2a9878578a3f8ce9bdd5cee5d
#
_entry.id   4161a0a2a9878578a3f8ce9bdd5cee5d
#
_cell.length_a   1.000
_cell.length_b   1.000
_cell.length_c   1.000
_cell.angle_alpha   90.00
_cell.angle_beta   90.00
_cell.angle_gamma   90.00
#
_symmetry.space_group_name_H-M   'P 1'
#
loop_
_entity.id
_entity.type
_entity.pdbx_description
1 polymer ?
#
loop_
_entity_poly.entity_id
_entity_poly.type
_entity_poly.pdbx_seq_one_letter_code
_entity_poly.pdbx_strand_id
1 'polypeptide(L)'
;VSLKGTIINVRYSGEEVSVASSAQKAPSVKIGSTIYVPCRTLFSENGIRASYSANGSKVTLRYGARKVIFYANKKYAKVNGTKMKLKVSPYFVTFRSSGVNDLLVPVNQAASFFGLKYSYSDSARTVTLQVRPGISQTATKAKNVSKSSFINEIGPVARENYKRTGILASVTMAQAILESGWGQSTLAKNGNNLFGMKMNLSGNTWSGSAWDGVNFYKKRTYEYGSGGRYSITAKFRKYSCIEDSIEDHSAYLLNAKNGSRKRYAGLTKTSSYKKQLQIIKKGGYATSGSYVSQLSGVIRTYNLTKWDK
;
A
#
# COMPACT_ATOMS: atom_id res chain seq x y z
N VAL A 1 2.06 -5.10 31.78
CA VAL A 1 0.66 -5.30 31.33
C VAL A 1 0.49 -6.78 31.03
N SER A 2 -0.46 -7.45 31.70
CA SER A 2 -0.83 -8.83 31.40
C SER A 2 -1.74 -8.81 30.18
N LEU A 3 -1.26 -9.29 29.03
CA LEU A 3 -2.06 -9.42 27.81
C LEU A 3 -2.62 -10.85 27.76
N LYS A 4 -3.95 -10.97 27.80
CA LYS A 4 -4.65 -12.22 27.51
C LYS A 4 -5.08 -12.19 26.05
N GLY A 5 -4.74 -13.22 25.27
CA GLY A 5 -5.11 -13.31 23.88
C GLY A 5 -5.06 -14.76 23.36
N THR A 6 -5.70 -14.98 22.21
CA THR A 6 -5.65 -16.26 21.52
C THR A 6 -4.37 -16.38 20.71
N ILE A 7 -3.65 -17.50 20.85
CA ILE A 7 -2.43 -17.79 20.05
C ILE A 7 -2.82 -17.95 18.58
N ILE A 8 -2.04 -17.34 17.71
CA ILE A 8 -2.23 -17.32 16.27
C ILE A 8 -1.01 -17.90 15.57
N ASN A 9 -1.25 -18.79 14.63
CA ASN A 9 -0.23 -19.31 13.72
C ASN A 9 0.07 -18.28 12.63
N VAL A 10 1.30 -18.27 12.12
CA VAL A 10 1.69 -17.37 11.04
C VAL A 10 2.32 -18.18 9.91
N ARG A 11 1.86 -17.95 8.67
CA ARG A 11 2.46 -18.49 7.46
C ARG A 11 3.04 -17.36 6.62
N TYR A 12 4.22 -17.57 6.09
CA TYR A 12 4.91 -16.63 5.21
C TYR A 12 5.26 -17.30 3.89
N SER A 13 4.76 -16.75 2.78
CA SER A 13 4.97 -17.30 1.42
C SER A 13 4.55 -18.77 1.25
N GLY A 14 3.54 -19.24 2.01
CA GLY A 14 3.03 -20.62 1.96
C GLY A 14 3.70 -21.56 2.97
N GLU A 15 4.86 -21.23 3.51
CA GLU A 15 5.51 -21.99 4.58
C GLU A 15 4.98 -21.50 5.94
N GLU A 16 4.70 -22.46 6.83
CA GLU A 16 4.45 -22.12 8.22
C GLU A 16 5.73 -21.53 8.77
N VAL A 17 5.69 -20.28 9.19
CA VAL A 17 6.78 -19.73 9.97
C VAL A 17 6.85 -20.62 11.19
N SER A 18 7.91 -21.42 11.27
CA SER A 18 8.12 -22.36 12.34
C SER A 18 8.10 -21.61 13.66
N VAL A 19 6.89 -21.39 14.11
CA VAL A 19 6.54 -20.91 15.43
C VAL A 19 7.13 -21.87 16.45
N ALA A 20 7.56 -23.08 16.01
CA ALA A 20 7.85 -24.16 16.91
C ALA A 20 9.09 -23.98 17.80
N SER A 21 10.18 -23.46 17.34
CA SER A 21 11.33 -23.31 18.24
C SER A 21 11.44 -21.91 18.88
N SER A 22 11.03 -20.89 18.17
CA SER A 22 11.01 -19.54 18.70
C SER A 22 9.65 -19.11 19.25
N ALA A 23 8.59 -19.74 18.85
CA ALA A 23 7.22 -19.46 19.26
C ALA A 23 6.84 -19.96 20.62
N GLN A 24 7.43 -20.99 21.06
CA GLN A 24 7.39 -21.30 22.50
C GLN A 24 7.94 -20.13 23.31
N LYS A 25 8.75 -19.27 22.68
CA LYS A 25 9.38 -18.11 23.33
C LYS A 25 8.60 -16.81 23.16
N ALA A 26 7.91 -16.59 22.03
CA ALA A 26 7.23 -15.33 21.75
C ALA A 26 6.06 -15.53 20.74
N PRO A 27 4.89 -16.01 21.15
CA PRO A 27 3.77 -16.29 20.25
C PRO A 27 3.12 -15.02 19.71
N SER A 28 2.57 -15.09 18.49
CA SER A 28 1.62 -14.13 17.96
C SER A 28 0.26 -14.30 18.66
N VAL A 29 -0.43 -13.18 18.94
CA VAL A 29 -1.67 -13.19 19.72
C VAL A 29 -2.76 -12.32 19.12
N LYS A 30 -4.01 -12.80 19.18
CA LYS A 30 -5.21 -12.02 18.87
C LYS A 30 -5.75 -11.42 20.17
N ILE A 31 -5.85 -10.09 20.23
CA ILE A 31 -6.40 -9.34 21.35
C ILE A 31 -7.54 -8.49 20.82
N GLY A 32 -8.77 -8.83 21.20
CA GLY A 32 -9.96 -8.28 20.55
C GLY A 32 -9.97 -8.56 19.05
N SER A 33 -10.14 -7.53 18.24
CA SER A 33 -10.11 -7.63 16.77
C SER A 33 -8.71 -7.49 16.16
N THR A 34 -7.67 -7.28 16.97
CA THR A 34 -6.31 -7.03 16.48
C THR A 34 -5.42 -8.23 16.71
N ILE A 35 -4.69 -8.60 15.66
CA ILE A 35 -3.63 -9.61 15.74
C ILE A 35 -2.29 -8.89 15.86
N TYR A 36 -1.55 -9.25 16.88
CA TYR A 36 -0.22 -8.78 17.16
C TYR A 36 0.82 -9.85 16.90
N VAL A 37 1.93 -9.45 16.32
CA VAL A 37 3.07 -10.33 16.06
C VAL A 37 4.33 -9.77 16.72
N PRO A 38 5.19 -10.67 17.28
CA PRO A 38 6.49 -10.27 17.81
C PRO A 38 7.41 -9.84 16.67
N CYS A 39 8.01 -8.67 16.78
CA CYS A 39 8.90 -8.15 15.75
C CYS A 39 10.12 -9.02 15.50
N ARG A 40 10.76 -9.48 16.55
CA ARG A 40 11.99 -10.28 16.44
C ARG A 40 11.71 -11.60 15.76
N THR A 41 10.72 -12.33 16.25
CA THR A 41 10.45 -13.68 15.82
C THR A 41 9.93 -13.73 14.38
N LEU A 42 8.94 -12.89 14.06
CA LEU A 42 8.32 -12.96 12.74
C LEU A 42 9.20 -12.36 11.65
N PHE A 43 9.79 -11.20 11.92
CA PHE A 43 10.44 -10.44 10.85
C PHE A 43 11.89 -10.82 10.64
N SER A 44 12.62 -11.26 11.69
CA SER A 44 14.01 -11.70 11.54
C SER A 44 14.14 -12.97 10.72
N GLU A 45 13.23 -13.93 10.91
CA GLU A 45 13.25 -15.20 10.18
C GLU A 45 12.88 -15.03 8.68
N ASN A 46 12.25 -13.90 8.31
CA ASN A 46 11.83 -13.60 6.95
C ASN A 46 12.73 -12.61 6.22
N GLY A 47 13.98 -12.48 6.60
CA GLY A 47 14.94 -11.57 5.99
C GLY A 47 14.74 -10.09 6.38
N ILE A 48 13.80 -9.80 7.28
CA ILE A 48 13.60 -8.46 7.84
C ILE A 48 14.48 -8.32 9.07
N ARG A 49 15.51 -7.50 8.98
CA ARG A 49 16.43 -7.26 10.08
C ARG A 49 15.80 -6.39 11.16
N ALA A 50 15.77 -6.86 12.39
CA ALA A 50 15.28 -6.13 13.55
C ALA A 50 16.43 -5.62 14.43
N SER A 51 16.36 -4.35 14.84
CA SER A 51 17.25 -3.77 15.86
C SER A 51 16.43 -3.01 16.90
N TYR A 52 16.75 -3.25 18.16
CA TYR A 52 16.05 -2.70 19.33
C TYR A 52 16.86 -1.56 19.95
N SER A 53 16.18 -0.55 20.48
CA SER A 53 16.84 0.39 21.41
C SER A 53 17.17 -0.32 22.74
N ALA A 54 18.17 0.17 23.44
CA ALA A 54 18.63 -0.43 24.70
C ALA A 54 17.51 -0.59 25.75
N ASN A 55 16.56 0.35 25.79
CA ASN A 55 15.42 0.32 26.70
C ASN A 55 14.15 -0.34 26.13
N GLY A 56 14.24 -0.99 24.97
CA GLY A 56 13.10 -1.64 24.32
C GLY A 56 11.99 -0.70 23.83
N SER A 57 12.16 0.63 23.96
CA SER A 57 11.09 1.58 23.62
C SER A 57 10.78 1.67 22.14
N LYS A 58 11.67 1.20 21.27
CA LYS A 58 11.47 1.17 19.81
C LYS A 58 12.18 -0.03 19.17
N VAL A 59 11.61 -0.49 18.06
CA VAL A 59 12.25 -1.43 17.15
C VAL A 59 12.38 -0.81 15.77
N THR A 60 13.54 -0.99 15.17
CA THR A 60 13.79 -0.63 13.77
C THR A 60 13.85 -1.89 12.95
N LEU A 61 12.95 -2.02 11.99
CA LEU A 61 12.88 -3.12 11.04
C LEU A 61 13.38 -2.64 9.68
N ARG A 62 14.20 -3.46 9.01
CA ARG A 62 14.73 -3.18 7.67
C ARG A 62 14.52 -4.37 6.76
N TYR A 63 14.00 -4.10 5.56
CA TYR A 63 13.83 -5.08 4.50
C TYR A 63 14.21 -4.42 3.16
N GLY A 64 15.34 -4.80 2.60
CA GLY A 64 15.93 -4.04 1.50
C GLY A 64 16.14 -2.57 1.90
N ALA A 65 15.70 -1.64 1.08
CA ALA A 65 15.74 -0.21 1.39
C ALA A 65 14.58 0.30 2.25
N ARG A 66 13.61 -0.56 2.62
CA ARG A 66 12.49 -0.17 3.50
C ARG A 66 12.94 -0.17 4.95
N LYS A 67 12.66 0.94 5.63
CA LYS A 67 12.93 1.12 7.06
C LYS A 67 11.64 1.48 7.78
N VAL A 68 11.22 0.63 8.69
CA VAL A 68 10.04 0.87 9.54
C VAL A 68 10.50 0.94 11.00
N ILE A 69 10.06 1.96 11.73
CA ILE A 69 10.34 2.10 13.15
C ILE A 69 9.01 2.11 13.89
N PHE A 70 8.81 1.10 14.72
CA PHE A 70 7.71 1.06 15.67
C PHE A 70 8.17 1.57 17.04
N TYR A 71 7.27 2.19 17.77
CA TYR A 71 7.50 2.73 19.10
C TYR A 71 6.50 2.11 20.07
N ALA A 72 6.99 1.61 21.19
CA ALA A 72 6.13 1.08 22.26
C ALA A 72 5.13 2.14 22.73
N ASN A 73 3.89 1.74 22.93
CA ASN A 73 2.79 2.57 23.43
C ASN A 73 2.49 3.84 22.61
N LYS A 74 2.93 3.88 21.33
CA LYS A 74 2.63 5.01 20.43
C LYS A 74 1.78 4.57 19.24
N LYS A 75 0.66 5.26 19.01
CA LYS A 75 -0.22 5.02 17.84
C LYS A 75 0.36 5.57 16.53
N TYR A 76 1.65 5.40 16.31
CA TYR A 76 2.30 5.70 15.04
C TYR A 76 3.57 4.87 14.84
N ALA A 77 3.96 4.71 13.58
CA ALA A 77 5.25 4.21 13.14
C ALA A 77 5.92 5.23 12.22
N LYS A 78 7.23 5.11 11.98
CA LYS A 78 7.91 5.85 10.91
C LYS A 78 8.27 4.88 9.79
N VAL A 79 7.72 5.10 8.59
CA VAL A 79 8.01 4.32 7.39
C VAL A 79 8.88 5.18 6.48
N ASN A 80 10.13 4.78 6.26
CA ASN A 80 11.12 5.57 5.51
C ASN A 80 11.22 7.04 5.97
N GLY A 81 11.15 7.26 7.28
CA GLY A 81 11.17 8.59 7.90
C GLY A 81 9.81 9.30 7.95
N THR A 82 8.81 8.83 7.23
CA THR A 82 7.46 9.41 7.22
C THR A 82 6.62 8.84 8.36
N LYS A 83 5.98 9.72 9.15
CA LYS A 83 5.10 9.30 10.24
C LYS A 83 3.78 8.75 9.69
N MET A 84 3.48 7.50 10.05
CA MET A 84 2.26 6.78 9.69
C MET A 84 1.48 6.45 10.97
N LYS A 85 0.18 6.75 10.98
CA LYS A 85 -0.71 6.48 12.12
C LYS A 85 -1.01 4.98 12.21
N LEU A 86 -1.03 4.45 13.42
CA LEU A 86 -1.50 3.09 13.72
C LEU A 86 -2.91 3.15 14.32
N LYS A 87 -3.73 2.14 14.04
CA LYS A 87 -5.05 1.97 14.68
C LYS A 87 -4.91 1.71 16.18
N VAL A 88 -3.90 0.91 16.51
CA VAL A 88 -3.59 0.50 17.87
C VAL A 88 -2.10 0.70 18.16
N SER A 89 -1.74 0.80 19.42
CA SER A 89 -0.33 0.94 19.83
C SER A 89 0.39 -0.42 19.80
N PRO A 90 1.66 -0.48 19.40
CA PRO A 90 2.54 -1.59 19.73
C PRO A 90 2.77 -1.70 21.23
N TYR A 91 2.99 -2.93 21.72
CA TYR A 91 3.26 -3.20 23.14
C TYR A 91 4.61 -3.88 23.32
N PHE A 92 5.45 -3.33 24.20
CA PHE A 92 6.64 -4.03 24.64
C PHE A 92 6.24 -5.00 25.76
N VAL A 93 6.55 -6.27 25.57
CA VAL A 93 6.11 -7.34 26.48
C VAL A 93 7.28 -8.26 26.85
N THR A 94 7.18 -8.85 28.03
CA THR A 94 8.01 -9.98 28.46
C THR A 94 7.11 -11.22 28.45
N PHE A 95 7.48 -12.23 27.69
CA PHE A 95 6.78 -13.50 27.67
C PHE A 95 7.16 -14.32 28.89
N ARG A 96 6.22 -14.55 29.81
CA ARG A 96 6.51 -15.21 31.11
C ARG A 96 7.06 -16.62 30.95
N SER A 97 6.61 -17.37 29.96
CA SER A 97 7.05 -18.74 29.72
C SER A 97 8.50 -18.86 29.27
N SER A 98 9.08 -17.82 28.69
CA SER A 98 10.40 -17.88 28.07
C SER A 98 11.36 -16.79 28.54
N GLY A 99 10.86 -15.79 29.27
CA GLY A 99 11.64 -14.58 29.64
C GLY A 99 12.00 -13.68 28.46
N VAL A 100 11.55 -13.99 27.24
CA VAL A 100 11.89 -13.22 26.04
C VAL A 100 11.14 -11.89 26.04
N ASN A 101 11.89 -10.82 25.76
CA ASN A 101 11.34 -9.49 25.56
C ASN A 101 11.15 -9.21 24.07
N ASP A 102 9.97 -8.76 23.65
CA ASP A 102 9.73 -8.34 22.26
C ASP A 102 8.70 -7.22 22.17
N LEU A 103 8.68 -6.54 21.01
CA LEU A 103 7.66 -5.57 20.67
C LEU A 103 6.59 -6.24 19.82
N LEU A 104 5.38 -6.34 20.37
CA LEU A 104 4.20 -6.79 19.64
C LEU A 104 3.67 -5.65 18.76
N VAL A 105 3.55 -5.89 17.46
CA VAL A 105 3.03 -4.92 16.48
C VAL A 105 1.77 -5.44 15.79
N PRO A 106 0.82 -4.55 15.42
CA PRO A 106 -0.37 -4.96 14.68
C PRO A 106 0.03 -5.46 13.29
N VAL A 107 -0.17 -6.76 13.03
CA VAL A 107 0.37 -7.43 11.84
C VAL A 107 -0.16 -6.90 10.52
N ASN A 108 -1.43 -6.54 10.44
CA ASN A 108 -2.03 -6.04 9.20
C ASN A 108 -1.38 -4.74 8.72
N GLN A 109 -1.14 -3.78 9.64
CA GLN A 109 -0.45 -2.54 9.29
C GLN A 109 1.05 -2.74 9.11
N ALA A 110 1.67 -3.60 9.92
CA ALA A 110 3.07 -3.95 9.74
C ALA A 110 3.31 -4.61 8.36
N ALA A 111 2.48 -5.55 7.96
CA ALA A 111 2.52 -6.18 6.64
C ALA A 111 2.42 -5.13 5.51
N SER A 112 1.45 -4.22 5.59
CA SER A 112 1.29 -3.12 4.64
C SER A 112 2.56 -2.26 4.51
N PHE A 113 3.22 -1.93 5.61
CA PHE A 113 4.45 -1.12 5.60
C PHE A 113 5.63 -1.81 4.90
N PHE A 114 5.62 -3.14 4.84
CA PHE A 114 6.60 -3.94 4.10
C PHE A 114 6.10 -4.38 2.71
N GLY A 115 4.91 -3.95 2.30
CA GLY A 115 4.33 -4.34 1.03
C GLY A 115 3.93 -5.81 0.99
N LEU A 116 3.70 -6.45 2.13
CA LEU A 116 3.22 -7.82 2.20
C LEU A 116 1.70 -7.88 2.04
N LYS A 117 1.21 -8.90 1.37
CA LYS A 117 -0.21 -9.25 1.37
C LYS A 117 -0.54 -9.93 2.69
N TYR A 118 -1.61 -9.48 3.33
CA TYR A 118 -2.09 -10.02 4.59
C TYR A 118 -3.46 -10.67 4.40
N SER A 119 -3.64 -11.85 4.97
CA SER A 119 -4.94 -12.48 5.16
C SER A 119 -4.99 -13.18 6.52
N TYR A 120 -6.20 -13.36 7.05
CA TYR A 120 -6.43 -14.07 8.31
C TYR A 120 -7.60 -15.01 8.15
N SER A 121 -7.41 -16.27 8.58
CA SER A 121 -8.46 -17.27 8.71
C SER A 121 -8.78 -17.45 10.20
N ASP A 122 -10.01 -17.14 10.59
CA ASP A 122 -10.43 -17.27 11.99
C ASP A 122 -10.60 -18.75 12.39
N SER A 123 -11.13 -19.57 11.47
CA SER A 123 -11.29 -21.02 11.68
C SER A 123 -9.96 -21.74 11.87
N ALA A 124 -8.97 -21.41 11.05
CA ALA A 124 -7.61 -21.97 11.14
C ALA A 124 -6.73 -21.24 12.17
N ARG A 125 -7.20 -20.12 12.74
CA ARG A 125 -6.40 -19.20 13.59
C ARG A 125 -5.03 -18.87 12.99
N THR A 126 -5.01 -18.65 11.66
CA THR A 126 -3.77 -18.49 10.90
C THR A 126 -3.74 -17.16 10.15
N VAL A 127 -2.67 -16.38 10.36
CA VAL A 127 -2.28 -15.25 9.53
C VAL A 127 -1.42 -15.77 8.40
N THR A 128 -1.72 -15.36 7.17
CA THR A 128 -0.87 -15.62 6.01
C THR A 128 -0.29 -14.29 5.52
N LEU A 129 1.04 -14.22 5.43
CA LEU A 129 1.78 -13.13 4.85
C LEU A 129 2.43 -13.60 3.56
N GLN A 130 2.29 -12.84 2.49
CA GLN A 130 2.88 -13.17 1.19
C GLN A 130 3.62 -11.98 0.62
N VAL A 131 4.79 -12.21 0.03
CA VAL A 131 5.47 -11.21 -0.80
C VAL A 131 4.60 -10.93 -2.01
N ARG A 132 4.34 -9.67 -2.32
CA ARG A 132 3.67 -9.30 -3.55
C ARG A 132 4.69 -9.35 -4.69
N PRO A 133 4.45 -10.12 -5.76
CA PRO A 133 5.32 -10.07 -6.92
C PRO A 133 5.45 -8.65 -7.47
N GLY A 134 6.66 -8.25 -7.86
CA GLY A 134 6.94 -6.93 -8.44
C GLY A 134 7.02 -5.77 -7.46
N ILE A 135 6.82 -6.00 -6.16
CA ILE A 135 7.16 -4.96 -5.18
C ILE A 135 8.66 -4.86 -5.08
N SER A 136 9.19 -3.74 -5.57
CA SER A 136 10.58 -3.38 -5.33
C SER A 136 10.79 -3.22 -3.82
N GLN A 137 11.80 -3.90 -3.29
CA GLN A 137 12.25 -3.68 -1.91
C GLN A 137 12.97 -2.33 -1.75
N THR A 138 13.13 -1.59 -2.83
CA THR A 138 13.66 -0.23 -2.82
C THR A 138 12.60 0.72 -2.29
N ALA A 139 12.96 1.48 -1.28
CA ALA A 139 12.11 2.53 -0.74
C ALA A 139 12.08 3.68 -1.73
N THR A 140 11.11 3.69 -2.62
CA THR A 140 10.92 4.80 -3.53
C THR A 140 10.22 5.93 -2.78
N LYS A 141 10.99 6.95 -2.45
CA LYS A 141 10.44 8.30 -2.25
C LYS A 141 10.45 8.96 -3.61
N ALA A 142 9.31 9.49 -4.05
CA ALA A 142 9.23 10.42 -5.16
C ALA A 142 10.02 11.70 -4.80
N LYS A 143 11.36 11.63 -4.84
CA LYS A 143 12.24 12.79 -4.80
C LYS A 143 12.34 13.37 -6.20
N ASN A 144 12.91 14.58 -6.33
CA ASN A 144 13.17 15.24 -7.61
C ASN A 144 13.97 14.33 -8.55
N VAL A 145 13.28 13.43 -9.22
CA VAL A 145 13.83 12.45 -10.16
C VAL A 145 13.61 12.92 -11.59
N SER A 146 14.52 12.59 -12.48
CA SER A 146 14.32 12.84 -13.90
C SER A 146 13.12 12.03 -14.43
N LYS A 147 12.55 12.43 -15.56
CA LYS A 147 11.44 11.70 -16.21
C LYS A 147 11.81 10.24 -16.49
N SER A 148 13.03 9.97 -16.94
CA SER A 148 13.52 8.62 -17.18
C SER A 148 13.64 7.82 -15.88
N SER A 149 14.15 8.41 -14.80
CA SER A 149 14.21 7.77 -13.49
C SER A 149 12.82 7.42 -12.97
N PHE A 150 11.84 8.31 -13.11
CA PHE A 150 10.46 8.02 -12.72
C PHE A 150 9.85 6.87 -13.51
N ILE A 151 10.05 6.83 -14.84
CA ILE A 151 9.61 5.72 -15.69
C ILE A 151 10.24 4.40 -15.26
N ASN A 152 11.55 4.39 -15.00
CA ASN A 152 12.28 3.19 -14.60
C ASN A 152 11.88 2.72 -13.20
N GLU A 153 11.42 3.62 -12.34
CA GLU A 153 10.92 3.32 -11.01
C GLU A 153 9.54 2.68 -11.05
N ILE A 154 8.58 3.28 -11.78
CA ILE A 154 7.20 2.80 -11.80
C ILE A 154 6.96 1.67 -12.82
N GLY A 155 7.80 1.55 -13.86
CA GLY A 155 7.63 0.60 -14.95
C GLY A 155 7.55 -0.86 -14.51
N PRO A 156 8.53 -1.38 -13.75
CA PRO A 156 8.48 -2.75 -13.23
C PRO A 156 7.22 -3.03 -12.39
N VAL A 157 6.82 -2.08 -11.55
CA VAL A 157 5.63 -2.19 -10.71
C VAL A 157 4.36 -2.23 -11.55
N ALA A 158 4.24 -1.32 -12.52
CA ALA A 158 3.10 -1.28 -13.44
C ALA A 158 3.00 -2.54 -14.28
N ARG A 159 4.14 -3.11 -14.72
CA ARG A 159 4.20 -4.38 -15.46
C ARG A 159 3.67 -5.55 -14.64
N GLU A 160 4.14 -5.70 -13.40
CA GLU A 160 3.65 -6.77 -12.52
C GLU A 160 2.18 -6.57 -12.15
N ASN A 161 1.75 -5.33 -11.99
CA ASN A 161 0.34 -5.01 -11.80
C ASN A 161 -0.51 -5.39 -13.04
N TYR A 162 -0.01 -5.14 -14.26
CA TYR A 162 -0.66 -5.54 -15.51
C TYR A 162 -0.86 -7.06 -15.58
N LYS A 163 0.17 -7.85 -15.30
CA LYS A 163 0.07 -9.32 -15.29
C LYS A 163 -1.03 -9.85 -14.38
N ARG A 164 -1.25 -9.19 -13.24
CA ARG A 164 -2.27 -9.58 -12.26
C ARG A 164 -3.66 -9.05 -12.57
N THR A 165 -3.75 -7.88 -13.18
CA THR A 165 -5.02 -7.13 -13.28
C THR A 165 -5.58 -7.04 -14.70
N GLY A 166 -4.74 -7.21 -15.72
CA GLY A 166 -5.09 -6.96 -17.12
C GLY A 166 -5.18 -5.48 -17.51
N ILE A 167 -4.88 -4.55 -16.57
CA ILE A 167 -4.76 -3.12 -16.89
C ILE A 167 -3.36 -2.88 -17.41
N LEU A 168 -3.24 -2.45 -18.65
CA LEU A 168 -1.95 -2.26 -19.33
C LEU A 168 -1.00 -1.38 -18.52
N ALA A 169 0.25 -1.78 -18.43
CA ALA A 169 1.28 -1.05 -17.72
C ALA A 169 1.44 0.37 -18.29
N SER A 170 1.41 0.51 -19.61
CA SER A 170 1.46 1.78 -20.32
C SER A 170 0.33 2.74 -19.89
N VAL A 171 -0.88 2.22 -19.69
CA VAL A 171 -2.04 2.99 -19.22
C VAL A 171 -1.82 3.46 -17.79
N THR A 172 -1.46 2.56 -16.89
CA THR A 172 -1.18 2.87 -15.48
C THR A 172 -0.07 3.91 -15.36
N MET A 173 1.03 3.74 -16.11
CA MET A 173 2.16 4.66 -16.09
C MET A 173 1.79 6.04 -16.63
N ALA A 174 1.05 6.11 -17.74
CA ALA A 174 0.64 7.38 -18.32
C ALA A 174 -0.28 8.17 -17.36
N GLN A 175 -1.21 7.48 -16.69
CA GLN A 175 -2.05 8.10 -15.65
C GLN A 175 -1.19 8.60 -14.47
N ALA A 176 -0.27 7.76 -13.97
CA ALA A 176 0.63 8.17 -12.88
C ALA A 176 1.47 9.41 -13.24
N ILE A 177 1.97 9.46 -14.47
CA ILE A 177 2.75 10.61 -14.99
C ILE A 177 1.88 11.88 -15.01
N LEU A 178 0.68 11.81 -15.59
CA LEU A 178 -0.19 12.96 -15.74
C LEU A 178 -0.70 13.46 -14.38
N GLU A 179 -1.26 12.56 -13.56
CA GLU A 179 -1.92 12.91 -12.30
C GLU A 179 -0.93 13.37 -11.21
N SER A 180 0.28 12.84 -11.21
CA SER A 180 1.30 13.20 -10.21
C SER A 180 2.29 14.27 -10.69
N GLY A 181 2.23 14.68 -11.95
CA GLY A 181 3.26 15.54 -12.54
C GLY A 181 4.65 14.91 -12.42
N TRP A 182 4.81 13.67 -12.91
CA TRP A 182 6.07 12.91 -12.81
C TRP A 182 6.48 12.61 -11.36
N GLY A 183 5.54 12.36 -10.49
CA GLY A 183 5.79 12.13 -9.07
C GLY A 183 6.16 13.40 -8.29
N GLN A 184 6.12 14.59 -8.92
CA GLN A 184 6.57 15.84 -8.32
C GLN A 184 5.48 16.58 -7.52
N SER A 185 4.21 16.18 -7.66
CA SER A 185 3.13 16.80 -6.90
C SER A 185 3.34 16.62 -5.39
N THR A 186 2.87 17.59 -4.60
CA THR A 186 2.94 17.53 -3.13
C THR A 186 2.28 16.25 -2.59
N LEU A 187 1.21 15.80 -3.24
CA LEU A 187 0.48 14.61 -2.85
C LEU A 187 1.30 13.33 -3.11
N ALA A 188 1.98 13.24 -4.26
CA ALA A 188 2.89 12.15 -4.56
C ALA A 188 4.07 12.11 -3.56
N LYS A 189 4.72 13.26 -3.33
CA LYS A 189 5.89 13.37 -2.43
C LYS A 189 5.57 13.07 -0.97
N ASN A 190 4.44 13.55 -0.45
CA ASN A 190 4.10 13.46 0.98
C ASN A 190 3.15 12.31 1.31
N GLY A 191 2.43 11.79 0.30
CA GLY A 191 1.43 10.74 0.48
C GLY A 191 1.68 9.49 -0.34
N ASN A 192 2.72 9.41 -1.17
CA ASN A 192 2.95 8.36 -2.15
C ASN A 192 1.71 8.11 -3.05
N ASN A 193 0.86 9.12 -3.23
CA ASN A 193 -0.41 9.02 -3.94
C ASN A 193 -0.25 9.59 -5.35
N LEU A 194 -0.03 8.72 -6.31
CA LEU A 194 0.26 9.07 -7.70
C LEU A 194 -0.99 9.46 -8.51
N PHE A 195 -2.18 9.05 -8.07
CA PHE A 195 -3.41 9.17 -8.86
C PHE A 195 -4.44 10.13 -8.25
N GLY A 196 -4.07 10.86 -7.20
CA GLY A 196 -5.01 11.75 -6.53
C GLY A 196 -6.18 11.03 -5.84
N MET A 197 -5.99 9.79 -5.41
CA MET A 197 -7.01 8.99 -4.76
C MET A 197 -7.53 9.66 -3.49
N LYS A 198 -8.78 10.14 -3.52
CA LYS A 198 -9.46 10.71 -2.35
C LYS A 198 -9.78 9.60 -1.34
N MET A 199 -9.91 9.97 -0.08
CA MET A 199 -10.24 9.04 1.00
C MET A 199 -11.61 8.39 0.79
N ASN A 200 -12.61 9.15 0.34
CA ASN A 200 -14.01 8.74 0.19
C ASN A 200 -14.37 8.57 -1.30
N LEU A 201 -13.72 7.65 -1.99
CA LEU A 201 -14.09 7.27 -3.36
C LEU A 201 -14.93 6.01 -3.33
N SER A 202 -16.12 6.02 -3.92
CA SER A 202 -17.01 4.84 -4.10
C SER A 202 -17.04 3.93 -2.87
N GLY A 203 -17.25 4.52 -1.67
CA GLY A 203 -16.97 3.86 -0.40
C GLY A 203 -15.49 4.02 -0.01
N ASN A 204 -15.16 3.77 1.25
CA ASN A 204 -13.79 3.93 1.75
C ASN A 204 -12.81 2.85 1.29
N THR A 205 -13.33 1.66 1.04
CA THR A 205 -12.57 0.49 0.63
C THR A 205 -13.33 -0.30 -0.42
N TRP A 206 -12.58 -1.02 -1.23
CA TRP A 206 -13.07 -2.01 -2.19
C TRP A 206 -12.19 -3.25 -2.11
N SER A 207 -12.65 -4.33 -2.70
CA SER A 207 -11.87 -5.57 -2.72
C SER A 207 -10.50 -5.32 -3.35
N GLY A 208 -9.44 -5.74 -2.66
CA GLY A 208 -8.05 -5.58 -3.11
C GLY A 208 -7.44 -4.20 -2.85
N SER A 209 -8.11 -3.31 -2.09
CA SER A 209 -7.53 -2.02 -1.72
C SER A 209 -6.23 -2.20 -0.94
N ALA A 210 -5.17 -1.54 -1.39
CA ALA A 210 -3.88 -1.51 -0.70
C ALA A 210 -3.76 -0.34 0.30
N TRP A 211 -4.80 0.49 0.42
CA TRP A 211 -4.84 1.54 1.43
C TRP A 211 -5.19 0.96 2.80
N ASP A 212 -4.49 1.40 3.85
CA ASP A 212 -4.66 0.90 5.22
C ASP A 212 -5.96 1.36 5.92
N GLY A 213 -6.76 2.18 5.25
CA GLY A 213 -8.03 2.71 5.77
C GLY A 213 -7.86 3.79 6.84
N VAL A 214 -6.66 4.24 7.14
CA VAL A 214 -6.36 5.14 8.28
C VAL A 214 -5.56 6.37 7.87
N ASN A 215 -4.50 6.18 7.09
CA ASN A 215 -3.57 7.25 6.80
C ASN A 215 -4.04 8.10 5.62
N PHE A 216 -4.10 9.40 5.82
CA PHE A 216 -4.46 10.36 4.79
C PHE A 216 -3.59 11.61 4.84
N TYR A 217 -3.54 12.30 3.70
CA TYR A 217 -2.94 13.60 3.53
C TYR A 217 -4.04 14.64 3.31
N LYS A 218 -4.03 15.71 4.10
CA LYS A 218 -4.94 16.86 3.91
C LYS A 218 -4.33 17.81 2.89
N LYS A 219 -5.10 18.17 1.88
CA LYS A 219 -4.68 19.14 0.86
C LYS A 219 -5.81 20.11 0.59
N ARG A 220 -5.49 21.41 0.57
CA ARG A 220 -6.39 22.43 0.07
C ARG A 220 -6.56 22.23 -1.45
N THR A 221 -7.77 22.14 -1.90
CA THR A 221 -8.12 22.00 -3.33
C THR A 221 -9.30 22.90 -3.63
N TYR A 222 -9.64 23.02 -4.90
CA TYR A 222 -10.77 23.81 -5.33
C TYR A 222 -11.78 22.92 -6.01
N GLU A 223 -13.04 23.18 -5.74
CA GLU A 223 -14.16 22.56 -6.42
C GLU A 223 -15.04 23.64 -7.05
N TYR A 224 -15.85 23.25 -8.04
CA TYR A 224 -16.76 24.12 -8.73
C TYR A 224 -18.19 23.73 -8.37
N GLY A 225 -18.96 24.66 -7.86
CA GLY A 225 -20.38 24.52 -7.57
C GLY A 225 -21.21 25.54 -8.35
N SER A 226 -22.52 25.57 -8.09
CA SER A 226 -23.43 26.54 -8.70
C SER A 226 -23.06 28.00 -8.45
N GLY A 227 -22.34 28.30 -7.34
CA GLY A 227 -21.82 29.61 -7.00
C GLY A 227 -20.40 29.90 -7.48
N GLY A 228 -19.80 29.07 -8.36
CA GLY A 228 -18.45 29.24 -8.85
C GLY A 228 -17.40 28.39 -8.12
N ARG A 229 -16.14 28.81 -8.19
CA ARG A 229 -14.98 28.11 -7.60
C ARG A 229 -14.87 28.39 -6.11
N TYR A 230 -14.83 27.35 -5.29
CA TYR A 230 -14.62 27.46 -3.85
C TYR A 230 -13.51 26.53 -3.35
N SER A 231 -12.87 26.92 -2.25
CA SER A 231 -11.76 26.17 -1.66
C SER A 231 -12.28 25.18 -0.62
N ILE A 232 -11.82 23.93 -0.71
CA ILE A 232 -12.07 22.90 0.29
C ILE A 232 -10.78 22.26 0.77
N THR A 233 -10.79 21.69 1.97
CA THR A 233 -9.73 20.81 2.44
C THR A 233 -10.14 19.37 2.24
N ALA A 234 -9.64 18.76 1.17
CA ALA A 234 -9.90 17.37 0.87
C ALA A 234 -8.89 16.43 1.55
N LYS A 235 -9.36 15.23 1.91
CA LYS A 235 -8.53 14.14 2.44
C LYS A 235 -8.21 13.17 1.29
N PHE A 236 -6.92 12.92 1.10
CA PHE A 236 -6.41 11.98 0.10
C PHE A 236 -5.76 10.81 0.79
N ARG A 237 -5.88 9.61 0.22
CA ARG A 237 -5.22 8.40 0.74
C ARG A 237 -3.71 8.63 0.81
N LYS A 238 -3.10 8.15 1.88
CA LYS A 238 -1.65 8.16 2.05
C LYS A 238 -1.17 6.73 2.13
N TYR A 239 -0.24 6.39 1.26
CA TYR A 239 0.30 5.05 1.12
C TYR A 239 1.68 4.94 1.76
N SER A 240 2.09 3.72 2.10
CA SER A 240 3.43 3.44 2.62
C SER A 240 4.50 3.54 1.52
N CYS A 241 4.11 3.27 0.27
CA CYS A 241 4.95 3.32 -0.92
C CYS A 241 4.11 3.60 -2.17
N ILE A 242 4.77 3.84 -3.30
CA ILE A 242 4.11 4.10 -4.59
C ILE A 242 3.45 2.84 -5.16
N GLU A 243 3.98 1.68 -4.86
CA GLU A 243 3.42 0.39 -5.26
C GLU A 243 2.01 0.21 -4.72
N ASP A 244 1.79 0.56 -3.44
CA ASP A 244 0.46 0.52 -2.83
C ASP A 244 -0.51 1.48 -3.54
N SER A 245 -0.02 2.64 -4.00
CA SER A 245 -0.81 3.59 -4.79
C SER A 245 -1.22 3.02 -6.14
N ILE A 246 -0.31 2.34 -6.85
CA ILE A 246 -0.58 1.70 -8.14
C ILE A 246 -1.59 0.56 -7.96
N GLU A 247 -1.41 -0.26 -6.92
CA GLU A 247 -2.30 -1.39 -6.65
C GLU A 247 -3.70 -0.94 -6.27
N ASP A 248 -3.80 0.05 -5.39
CA ASP A 248 -5.10 0.58 -4.95
C ASP A 248 -5.86 1.25 -6.10
N HIS A 249 -5.16 1.98 -6.97
CA HIS A 249 -5.74 2.56 -8.18
C HIS A 249 -6.29 1.48 -9.12
N SER A 250 -5.55 0.40 -9.33
CA SER A 250 -6.02 -0.70 -10.17
C SER A 250 -7.20 -1.43 -9.55
N ALA A 251 -7.17 -1.67 -8.24
CA ALA A 251 -8.29 -2.24 -7.52
C ALA A 251 -9.54 -1.35 -7.62
N TYR A 252 -9.37 -0.03 -7.56
CA TYR A 252 -10.46 0.92 -7.80
C TYR A 252 -11.04 0.76 -9.21
N LEU A 253 -10.22 0.79 -10.26
CA LEU A 253 -10.70 0.66 -11.63
C LEU A 253 -11.45 -0.67 -11.88
N LEU A 254 -11.04 -1.75 -11.22
CA LEU A 254 -11.67 -3.06 -11.36
C LEU A 254 -12.97 -3.21 -10.56
N ASN A 255 -13.12 -2.48 -9.46
CA ASN A 255 -14.20 -2.72 -8.50
C ASN A 255 -15.17 -1.54 -8.33
N ALA A 256 -14.84 -0.34 -8.81
CA ALA A 256 -15.73 0.81 -8.74
C ALA A 256 -17.05 0.53 -9.50
N LYS A 257 -18.16 0.92 -8.86
CA LYS A 257 -19.51 0.72 -9.40
C LYS A 257 -20.21 2.06 -9.62
N ASN A 258 -21.14 2.05 -10.56
CA ASN A 258 -22.16 3.06 -10.72
C ASN A 258 -23.51 2.33 -10.60
N GLY A 259 -24.17 2.48 -9.46
CA GLY A 259 -25.25 1.59 -9.06
C GLY A 259 -24.75 0.14 -8.93
N SER A 260 -25.45 -0.81 -9.55
CA SER A 260 -25.07 -2.24 -9.56
C SER A 260 -24.01 -2.60 -10.60
N ARG A 261 -23.74 -1.75 -11.58
CA ARG A 261 -22.86 -2.02 -12.72
C ARG A 261 -21.42 -1.60 -12.45
N LYS A 262 -20.45 -2.38 -12.94
CA LYS A 262 -19.03 -1.99 -12.93
C LYS A 262 -18.83 -0.73 -13.76
N ARG A 263 -18.21 0.30 -13.17
CA ARG A 263 -18.00 1.62 -13.77
C ARG A 263 -17.12 1.55 -15.03
N TYR A 264 -16.12 0.69 -15.02
CA TYR A 264 -15.14 0.49 -16.10
C TYR A 264 -15.27 -0.90 -16.72
N ALA A 265 -16.51 -1.34 -16.97
CA ALA A 265 -16.78 -2.64 -17.57
C ALA A 265 -16.04 -2.82 -18.90
N GLY A 266 -15.43 -3.98 -19.10
CA GLY A 266 -14.66 -4.29 -20.31
C GLY A 266 -13.22 -3.80 -20.31
N LEU A 267 -12.75 -3.08 -19.27
CA LEU A 267 -11.40 -2.52 -19.20
C LEU A 267 -10.29 -3.56 -19.50
N THR A 268 -10.41 -4.74 -18.95
CA THR A 268 -9.40 -5.81 -19.10
C THR A 268 -9.67 -6.77 -20.27
N LYS A 269 -10.72 -6.51 -21.04
CA LYS A 269 -11.07 -7.33 -22.22
C LYS A 269 -10.39 -6.86 -23.53
N THR A 270 -9.43 -5.95 -23.44
CA THR A 270 -8.73 -5.39 -24.58
C THR A 270 -7.25 -5.17 -24.29
N SER A 271 -6.40 -5.52 -25.24
CA SER A 271 -4.96 -5.23 -25.25
C SER A 271 -4.62 -3.87 -25.88
N SER A 272 -5.60 -3.08 -26.28
CA SER A 272 -5.40 -1.74 -26.84
C SER A 272 -5.43 -0.69 -25.74
N TYR A 273 -4.30 -0.02 -25.51
CA TYR A 273 -4.24 1.07 -24.55
C TYR A 273 -5.23 2.21 -24.89
N LYS A 274 -5.45 2.49 -26.18
CA LYS A 274 -6.45 3.50 -26.60
C LYS A 274 -7.86 3.10 -26.14
N LYS A 275 -8.24 1.83 -26.33
CA LYS A 275 -9.55 1.33 -25.87
C LYS A 275 -9.65 1.35 -24.36
N GLN A 276 -8.61 0.95 -23.62
CA GLN A 276 -8.60 1.06 -22.14
C GLN A 276 -8.79 2.50 -21.69
N LEU A 277 -8.07 3.47 -22.27
CA LEU A 277 -8.21 4.89 -21.95
C LEU A 277 -9.62 5.44 -22.27
N GLN A 278 -10.24 5.00 -23.38
CA GLN A 278 -11.62 5.37 -23.73
C GLN A 278 -12.63 4.84 -22.70
N ILE A 279 -12.46 3.59 -22.25
CA ILE A 279 -13.32 2.99 -21.20
C ILE A 279 -13.16 3.76 -19.89
N ILE A 280 -11.93 4.09 -19.49
CA ILE A 280 -11.66 4.87 -18.27
C ILE A 280 -12.30 6.25 -18.36
N LYS A 281 -12.16 6.96 -19.49
CA LYS A 281 -12.81 8.25 -19.72
C LYS A 281 -14.32 8.14 -19.70
N LYS A 282 -14.91 7.20 -20.43
CA LYS A 282 -16.37 6.96 -20.48
C LYS A 282 -16.95 6.64 -19.11
N GLY A 283 -16.19 5.94 -18.26
CA GLY A 283 -16.53 5.66 -16.87
C GLY A 283 -16.46 6.90 -15.96
N GLY A 284 -16.08 8.08 -16.47
CA GLY A 284 -16.08 9.34 -15.71
C GLY A 284 -14.85 9.51 -14.80
N TYR A 285 -13.71 8.90 -15.15
CA TYR A 285 -12.45 9.12 -14.44
C TYR A 285 -11.95 10.56 -14.61
N ALA A 286 -12.10 11.10 -15.83
CA ALA A 286 -11.74 12.46 -16.15
C ALA A 286 -12.82 13.12 -17.04
N THR A 287 -13.05 14.42 -16.83
CA THR A 287 -14.01 15.23 -17.57
C THR A 287 -13.41 15.86 -18.83
N SER A 288 -12.09 16.03 -18.90
CA SER A 288 -11.41 16.67 -20.03
C SER A 288 -11.62 15.93 -21.35
N GLY A 289 -11.99 16.68 -22.41
CA GLY A 289 -12.11 16.19 -23.77
C GLY A 289 -10.82 15.58 -24.30
N SER A 290 -9.68 16.18 -23.94
CA SER A 290 -8.33 15.80 -24.41
C SER A 290 -7.68 14.67 -23.59
N TYR A 291 -8.34 14.10 -22.59
CA TYR A 291 -7.74 13.10 -21.71
C TYR A 291 -7.10 11.92 -22.45
N VAL A 292 -7.84 11.30 -23.38
CA VAL A 292 -7.34 10.14 -24.14
C VAL A 292 -6.17 10.53 -25.04
N SER A 293 -6.23 11.68 -25.71
CA SER A 293 -5.15 12.15 -26.61
C SER A 293 -3.88 12.52 -25.83
N GLN A 294 -4.01 13.17 -24.69
CA GLN A 294 -2.88 13.50 -23.80
C GLN A 294 -2.16 12.25 -23.31
N LEU A 295 -2.88 11.28 -22.76
CA LEU A 295 -2.28 10.04 -22.28
C LEU A 295 -1.71 9.20 -23.43
N SER A 296 -2.38 9.15 -24.59
CA SER A 296 -1.84 8.49 -25.77
C SER A 296 -0.55 9.17 -26.27
N GLY A 297 -0.46 10.48 -26.15
CA GLY A 297 0.77 11.24 -26.42
C GLY A 297 1.90 10.83 -25.49
N VAL A 298 1.65 10.80 -24.19
CA VAL A 298 2.64 10.35 -23.19
C VAL A 298 3.11 8.92 -23.48
N ILE A 299 2.18 7.99 -23.74
CA ILE A 299 2.51 6.59 -24.04
C ILE A 299 3.46 6.49 -25.24
N ARG A 300 3.18 7.22 -26.33
CA ARG A 300 4.02 7.20 -27.54
C ARG A 300 5.37 7.87 -27.31
N THR A 301 5.38 9.10 -26.75
CA THR A 301 6.60 9.87 -26.55
C THR A 301 7.65 9.13 -25.72
N TYR A 302 7.20 8.39 -24.71
CA TYR A 302 8.09 7.68 -23.78
C TYR A 302 8.14 6.17 -24.04
N ASN A 303 7.57 5.69 -25.14
CA ASN A 303 7.55 4.27 -25.53
C ASN A 303 7.12 3.36 -24.36
N LEU A 304 6.02 3.74 -23.68
CA LEU A 304 5.60 3.03 -22.46
C LEU A 304 5.04 1.63 -22.74
N THR A 305 4.62 1.34 -23.99
CA THR A 305 4.13 0.00 -24.40
C THR A 305 5.18 -1.11 -24.28
N LYS A 306 6.47 -0.76 -24.17
CA LYS A 306 7.52 -1.74 -23.85
C LYS A 306 7.30 -2.47 -22.53
N TRP A 307 6.50 -1.89 -21.63
CA TRP A 307 6.15 -2.47 -20.33
C TRP A 307 4.90 -3.35 -20.35
N ASP A 308 4.19 -3.40 -21.48
CA ASP A 308 2.98 -4.23 -21.68
C ASP A 308 3.32 -5.68 -22.14
N LYS A 309 4.56 -6.14 -21.88
CA LYS A 309 5.08 -7.45 -22.30
C LYS A 309 5.34 -8.34 -21.09
#